data_e208b6976328d628e1ce4b8a46da0f57
#
_entry.id   e208b6976328d628e1ce4b8a46da0f57
#
_cell.length_a   1.000
_cell.length_b   1.000
_cell.length_c   1.000
_cell.angle_alpha   90.00
_cell.angle_beta   90.00
_cell.angle_gamma   90.00
#
_symmetry.space_group_name_H-M   'P 1'
#
loop_
_entity.id
_entity.type
_entity.pdbx_description
1 polymer ?
#
loop_
_entity_poly.entity_id
_entity_poly.type
_entity_poly.pdbx_seq_one_letter_code
_entity_poly.pdbx_strand_id
1 'polypeptide(L)'
;MKEIKRLLVLQHLEIEGPGLFEQFAKERDLKIEIFRLDNKNALPQTKKGDLILIMGGPMGVKDIGSGKYPWLKLERDFIKKELENERPIVGVCLGAQLLASAAGGDVEILKYGSPPKALPEIGWSQIFIDKSNKDFKALFEDPFHVLHWHGDRILLPNKAVLIASSERCKEQFFRIGNFAYGLQFHIETTGEMINKWIKEDKEFVLKGLGSNGQEILKEENKKYIDKTFSKRKLLISKLFELLDNKKGKNIII
;
A
#
# COMPACT_ATOMS: atom_id res chain seq x y z
N MET A 1 -13.44 7.53 22.34
CA MET A 1 -12.30 8.46 22.12
C MET A 1 -11.45 7.87 20.99
N LYS A 2 -11.12 8.68 19.99
CA LYS A 2 -10.21 8.26 18.89
C LYS A 2 -8.88 7.80 19.52
N GLU A 3 -8.43 6.58 19.23
CA GLU A 3 -7.18 6.06 19.76
C GLU A 3 -5.98 6.53 18.94
N ILE A 4 -6.14 6.63 17.60
CA ILE A 4 -5.12 7.21 16.70
C ILE A 4 -5.11 8.73 16.83
N LYS A 5 -3.92 9.27 17.15
CA LYS A 5 -3.68 10.71 17.35
C LYS A 5 -2.62 11.27 16.41
N ARG A 6 -1.77 10.37 15.86
CA ARG A 6 -0.64 10.76 15.02
C ARG A 6 -0.48 9.79 13.86
N LEU A 7 -0.28 10.34 12.65
CA LEU A 7 0.09 9.63 11.44
C LEU A 7 1.60 9.80 11.22
N LEU A 8 2.35 8.70 11.27
CA LEU A 8 3.77 8.65 10.95
C LEU A 8 3.93 8.09 9.55
N VAL A 9 4.42 8.88 8.62
CA VAL A 9 4.58 8.50 7.21
C VAL A 9 6.05 8.17 6.95
N LEU A 10 6.34 6.93 6.56
CA LEU A 10 7.64 6.53 6.00
C LEU A 10 7.56 6.69 4.48
N GLN A 11 8.28 7.66 3.94
CA GLN A 11 8.23 8.06 2.54
C GLN A 11 9.60 7.86 1.89
N HIS A 12 9.63 7.26 0.68
CA HIS A 12 10.85 6.85 -0.01
C HIS A 12 11.24 7.76 -1.17
N LEU A 13 10.27 8.46 -1.77
CA LEU A 13 10.46 9.46 -2.82
C LEU A 13 9.54 10.65 -2.62
N GLU A 14 9.97 11.82 -3.10
CA GLU A 14 9.17 13.03 -3.01
C GLU A 14 7.82 12.92 -3.73
N ILE A 15 7.80 12.27 -4.87
CA ILE A 15 6.61 12.13 -5.72
C ILE A 15 5.63 11.06 -5.23
N GLU A 16 6.03 10.21 -4.27
CA GLU A 16 5.23 9.15 -3.69
C GLU A 16 4.81 9.50 -2.25
N GLY A 17 4.15 10.63 -2.09
CA GLY A 17 3.67 11.11 -0.80
C GLY A 17 2.35 10.44 -0.36
N PRO A 18 1.89 10.75 0.86
CA PRO A 18 0.72 10.12 1.47
C PRO A 18 -0.63 10.49 0.85
N GLY A 19 -0.70 11.54 0.01
CA GLY A 19 -1.88 11.90 -0.77
C GLY A 19 -3.19 11.93 0.02
N LEU A 20 -4.17 11.10 -0.36
CA LEU A 20 -5.47 11.05 0.31
C LEU A 20 -5.40 10.60 1.77
N PHE A 21 -4.39 9.85 2.19
CA PHE A 21 -4.20 9.53 3.61
C PHE A 21 -3.87 10.78 4.42
N GLU A 22 -3.04 11.68 3.87
CA GLU A 22 -2.72 12.95 4.51
C GLU A 22 -3.95 13.86 4.60
N GLN A 23 -4.70 13.96 3.50
CA GLN A 23 -5.95 14.72 3.49
C GLN A 23 -6.92 14.19 4.55
N PHE A 24 -7.11 12.87 4.61
CA PHE A 24 -7.99 12.24 5.60
C PHE A 24 -7.53 12.45 7.03
N ALA A 25 -6.22 12.40 7.27
CA ALA A 25 -5.64 12.65 8.59
C ALA A 25 -5.84 14.11 9.03
N LYS A 26 -5.69 15.08 8.12
CA LYS A 26 -5.98 16.51 8.37
C LYS A 26 -7.45 16.73 8.72
N GLU A 27 -8.39 16.09 8.01
CA GLU A 27 -9.84 16.17 8.30
C GLU A 27 -10.20 15.59 9.68
N ARG A 28 -9.32 14.79 10.28
CA ARG A 28 -9.46 14.20 11.62
C ARG A 28 -8.63 14.91 12.69
N ASP A 29 -7.97 16.01 12.36
CA ASP A 29 -7.07 16.76 13.24
C ASP A 29 -5.93 15.90 13.82
N LEU A 30 -5.41 14.93 13.01
CA LEU A 30 -4.27 14.13 13.43
C LEU A 30 -2.97 14.90 13.23
N LYS A 31 -2.02 14.75 14.16
CA LYS A 31 -0.65 15.20 13.93
C LYS A 31 -0.01 14.34 12.85
N ILE A 32 0.57 14.95 11.82
CA ILE A 32 1.22 14.25 10.70
C ILE A 32 2.72 14.52 10.78
N GLU A 33 3.51 13.45 10.72
CA GLU A 33 4.99 13.54 10.68
C GLU A 33 5.48 12.67 9.50
N ILE A 34 6.21 13.30 8.57
CA ILE A 34 6.73 12.62 7.37
C ILE A 34 8.24 12.41 7.54
N PHE A 35 8.68 11.17 7.36
CA PHE A 35 10.07 10.73 7.45
C PHE A 35 10.54 10.33 6.05
N ARG A 36 11.31 11.20 5.40
CA ARG A 36 11.92 11.00 4.07
C ARG A 36 13.19 10.16 4.22
N LEU A 37 13.05 8.85 3.99
CA LEU A 37 14.15 7.90 4.19
C LEU A 37 15.24 8.04 3.12
N ASP A 38 14.90 8.46 1.91
CA ASP A 38 15.84 8.84 0.85
C ASP A 38 16.72 10.03 1.23
N ASN A 39 16.21 10.94 2.07
CA ASN A 39 16.94 12.10 2.60
C ASN A 39 17.63 11.79 3.95
N LYS A 40 17.82 10.50 4.27
CA LYS A 40 18.50 10.03 5.49
C LYS A 40 17.81 10.47 6.80
N ASN A 41 16.49 10.72 6.77
CA ASN A 41 15.76 10.92 8.01
C ASN A 41 15.84 9.65 8.87
N ALA A 42 15.97 9.84 10.16
CA ALA A 42 15.89 8.74 11.10
C ALA A 42 14.48 8.16 11.15
N LEU A 43 14.36 6.87 11.42
CA LEU A 43 13.07 6.23 11.68
C LEU A 43 12.39 6.83 12.93
N PRO A 44 11.06 6.92 12.96
CA PRO A 44 10.36 7.53 14.08
C PRO A 44 10.48 6.76 15.39
N GLN A 45 10.42 7.48 16.48
CA GLN A 45 10.10 6.89 17.78
C GLN A 45 8.58 6.79 17.92
N THR A 46 8.09 5.57 18.08
CA THR A 46 6.66 5.27 18.17
C THR A 46 6.15 5.30 19.61
N LYS A 47 4.88 5.65 19.77
CA LYS A 47 4.14 5.63 21.03
C LYS A 47 2.70 5.19 20.82
N LYS A 48 1.98 4.96 21.91
CA LYS A 48 0.54 4.66 21.85
C LYS A 48 -0.22 5.80 21.15
N GLY A 49 -1.12 5.45 20.24
CA GLY A 49 -1.89 6.39 19.43
C GLY A 49 -1.22 6.78 18.11
N ASP A 50 -0.14 6.09 17.72
CA ASP A 50 0.46 6.24 16.39
C ASP A 50 -0.13 5.24 15.41
N LEU A 51 -0.36 5.71 14.19
CA LEU A 51 -0.54 4.91 12.98
C LEU A 51 0.68 5.11 12.10
N ILE A 52 1.31 4.02 11.69
CA ILE A 52 2.44 4.02 10.77
C ILE A 52 1.92 3.78 9.36
N LEU A 53 2.18 4.72 8.45
CA LEU A 53 1.89 4.59 7.02
C LEU A 53 3.22 4.46 6.26
N ILE A 54 3.39 3.34 5.56
CA ILE A 54 4.60 3.04 4.78
C ILE A 54 4.23 3.18 3.31
N MET A 55 4.87 4.11 2.63
CA MET A 55 4.55 4.45 1.24
C MET A 55 5.20 3.53 0.23
N GLY A 56 4.88 3.75 -1.05
CA GLY A 56 5.51 3.13 -2.20
C GLY A 56 6.94 3.59 -2.44
N GLY A 57 7.57 3.03 -3.48
CA GLY A 57 8.92 3.38 -3.90
C GLY A 57 9.42 2.45 -5.02
N PRO A 58 10.42 2.89 -5.79
CA PRO A 58 11.00 2.10 -6.88
C PRO A 58 11.96 1.01 -6.41
N MET A 59 12.23 0.94 -5.10
CA MET A 59 13.05 -0.11 -4.49
C MET A 59 12.28 -1.41 -4.41
N GLY A 60 12.98 -2.54 -4.34
CA GLY A 60 12.40 -3.85 -4.07
C GLY A 60 12.83 -4.42 -2.72
N VAL A 61 12.07 -5.34 -2.16
CA VAL A 61 12.49 -6.11 -0.96
C VAL A 61 13.81 -6.84 -1.21
N LYS A 62 14.10 -7.22 -2.46
CA LYS A 62 15.36 -7.84 -2.87
C LYS A 62 16.57 -6.91 -2.82
N ASP A 63 16.36 -5.60 -2.75
CA ASP A 63 17.43 -4.61 -2.56
C ASP A 63 17.90 -4.53 -1.09
N ILE A 64 17.21 -5.19 -0.15
CA ILE A 64 17.60 -5.22 1.26
C ILE A 64 18.98 -5.88 1.39
N GLY A 65 19.93 -5.12 1.94
CA GLY A 65 21.32 -5.58 2.09
C GLY A 65 22.20 -5.38 0.86
N SER A 66 21.69 -4.91 -0.26
CA SER A 66 22.48 -4.62 -1.48
C SER A 66 23.46 -3.44 -1.34
N GLY A 67 23.32 -2.62 -0.29
CA GLY A 67 24.08 -1.38 -0.10
C GLY A 67 23.54 -0.19 -0.91
N LYS A 68 22.73 -0.41 -1.94
CA LYS A 68 22.14 0.66 -2.76
C LYS A 68 21.15 1.50 -1.96
N TYR A 69 20.37 0.85 -1.10
CA TYR A 69 19.38 1.50 -0.23
C TYR A 69 19.61 1.04 1.22
N PRO A 70 20.63 1.57 1.92
CA PRO A 70 21.04 1.06 3.23
C PRO A 70 19.96 1.17 4.32
N TRP A 71 19.00 2.08 4.16
CA TRP A 71 17.88 2.26 5.09
C TRP A 71 16.83 1.13 5.02
N LEU A 72 16.68 0.42 3.88
CA LEU A 72 15.64 -0.61 3.73
C LEU A 72 15.74 -1.72 4.78
N LYS A 73 16.96 -2.11 5.16
CA LYS A 73 17.15 -3.11 6.22
C LYS A 73 16.67 -2.57 7.56
N LEU A 74 17.04 -1.34 7.89
CA LEU A 74 16.63 -0.70 9.14
C LEU A 74 15.12 -0.50 9.21
N GLU A 75 14.52 -0.12 8.10
CA GLU A 75 13.08 0.05 7.96
C GLU A 75 12.33 -1.28 8.13
N ARG A 76 12.76 -2.36 7.46
CA ARG A 76 12.17 -3.68 7.64
C ARG A 76 12.28 -4.16 9.08
N ASP A 77 13.45 -3.97 9.72
CA ASP A 77 13.68 -4.37 11.11
C ASP A 77 12.82 -3.51 12.07
N PHE A 78 12.60 -2.23 11.76
CA PHE A 78 11.66 -1.36 12.45
C PHE A 78 10.21 -1.87 12.29
N ILE A 79 9.77 -2.18 11.07
CA ILE A 79 8.42 -2.71 10.81
C ILE A 79 8.21 -4.02 11.59
N LYS A 80 9.21 -4.91 11.61
CA LYS A 80 9.14 -6.16 12.38
C LYS A 80 8.90 -5.88 13.86
N LYS A 81 9.66 -4.97 14.46
CA LYS A 81 9.49 -4.55 15.85
C LYS A 81 8.09 -3.97 16.10
N GLU A 82 7.59 -3.14 15.19
CA GLU A 82 6.27 -2.53 15.35
C GLU A 82 5.11 -3.54 15.17
N LEU A 83 5.31 -4.58 14.34
CA LEU A 83 4.40 -5.73 14.25
C LEU A 83 4.37 -6.53 15.56
N GLU A 84 5.53 -6.78 16.17
CA GLU A 84 5.64 -7.47 17.48
C GLU A 84 4.94 -6.67 18.59
N ASN A 85 4.94 -5.34 18.48
CA ASN A 85 4.23 -4.43 19.39
C ASN A 85 2.75 -4.24 19.02
N GLU A 86 2.24 -4.93 18.00
CA GLU A 86 0.88 -4.78 17.46
C GLU A 86 0.51 -3.33 17.15
N ARG A 87 1.42 -2.53 16.64
CA ARG A 87 1.16 -1.16 16.25
C ARG A 87 0.25 -1.10 15.02
N PRO A 88 -0.66 -0.11 14.94
CA PRO A 88 -1.39 0.16 13.73
C PRO A 88 -0.45 0.48 12.56
N ILE A 89 -0.50 -0.34 11.50
CA ILE A 89 0.34 -0.17 10.30
C ILE A 89 -0.53 -0.27 9.05
N VAL A 90 -0.28 0.61 8.09
CA VAL A 90 -0.75 0.50 6.71
C VAL A 90 0.46 0.59 5.78
N GLY A 91 0.66 -0.41 4.94
CA GLY A 91 1.68 -0.42 3.88
C GLY A 91 1.03 -0.29 2.52
N VAL A 92 1.61 0.55 1.63
CA VAL A 92 1.17 0.75 0.25
C VAL A 92 2.30 0.36 -0.69
N CYS A 93 2.04 -0.47 -1.68
CA CYS A 93 2.97 -0.94 -2.71
C CYS A 93 4.26 -1.51 -2.08
N LEU A 94 5.41 -0.85 -2.20
CA LEU A 94 6.65 -1.25 -1.51
C LEU A 94 6.42 -1.41 -0.01
N GLY A 95 5.65 -0.51 0.62
CA GLY A 95 5.32 -0.60 2.04
C GLY A 95 4.55 -1.87 2.41
N ALA A 96 3.65 -2.34 1.54
CA ALA A 96 2.97 -3.62 1.71
C ALA A 96 3.93 -4.81 1.56
N GLN A 97 4.88 -4.73 0.62
CA GLN A 97 5.91 -5.74 0.41
C GLN A 97 6.86 -5.84 1.61
N LEU A 98 7.32 -4.69 2.14
CA LEU A 98 8.14 -4.63 3.34
C LEU A 98 7.40 -5.16 4.57
N LEU A 99 6.11 -4.84 4.70
CA LEU A 99 5.25 -5.34 5.77
C LEU A 99 5.13 -6.87 5.72
N ALA A 100 4.89 -7.45 4.55
CA ALA A 100 4.83 -8.90 4.37
C ALA A 100 6.17 -9.57 4.67
N SER A 101 7.27 -9.00 4.17
CA SER A 101 8.65 -9.49 4.42
C SER A 101 9.01 -9.45 5.91
N ALA A 102 8.67 -8.36 6.62
CA ALA A 102 8.90 -8.21 8.05
C ALA A 102 8.13 -9.26 8.89
N ALA A 103 6.98 -9.72 8.37
CA ALA A 103 6.16 -10.76 9.00
C ALA A 103 6.55 -12.20 8.60
N GLY A 104 7.63 -12.38 7.83
CA GLY A 104 8.11 -13.70 7.38
C GLY A 104 7.54 -14.17 6.05
N GLY A 105 6.92 -13.28 5.28
CA GLY A 105 6.59 -13.47 3.87
C GLY A 105 7.79 -13.12 2.97
N ASP A 106 7.55 -13.11 1.65
CA ASP A 106 8.56 -12.80 0.64
C ASP A 106 7.93 -12.05 -0.53
N VAL A 107 8.73 -11.70 -1.53
CA VAL A 107 8.28 -11.14 -2.81
C VAL A 107 8.95 -11.82 -3.98
N GLU A 108 8.24 -11.91 -5.09
CA GLU A 108 8.77 -12.41 -6.35
C GLU A 108 8.29 -11.55 -7.52
N ILE A 109 8.98 -11.67 -8.65
CA ILE A 109 8.57 -10.99 -9.88
C ILE A 109 7.18 -11.48 -10.30
N LEU A 110 6.26 -10.54 -10.53
CA LEU A 110 4.94 -10.85 -11.06
C LEU A 110 5.05 -11.42 -12.47
N LYS A 111 4.45 -12.59 -12.68
CA LYS A 111 4.40 -13.26 -13.98
C LYS A 111 2.95 -13.49 -14.36
N TYR A 112 2.63 -13.24 -15.64
CA TYR A 112 1.29 -13.42 -16.19
C TYR A 112 1.34 -14.01 -17.60
N GLY A 113 0.26 -14.67 -18.01
CA GLY A 113 0.11 -15.28 -19.33
C GLY A 113 0.51 -16.76 -19.40
N SER A 114 0.43 -17.33 -20.60
CA SER A 114 0.78 -18.73 -20.89
C SER A 114 1.64 -18.83 -22.15
N PRO A 115 2.95 -19.12 -22.06
CA PRO A 115 3.71 -19.36 -20.82
C PRO A 115 3.86 -18.06 -19.97
N PRO A 116 4.02 -18.17 -18.64
CA PRO A 116 4.15 -17.02 -17.77
C PRO A 116 5.40 -16.17 -18.08
N LYS A 117 5.21 -14.86 -18.27
CA LYS A 117 6.29 -13.89 -18.49
C LYS A 117 6.23 -12.79 -17.45
N ALA A 118 7.40 -12.23 -17.08
CA ALA A 118 7.46 -11.07 -16.22
C ALA A 118 6.70 -9.90 -16.87
N LEU A 119 5.59 -9.51 -16.26
CA LEU A 119 4.71 -8.45 -16.75
C LEU A 119 4.20 -7.63 -15.59
N PRO A 120 4.55 -6.33 -15.50
CA PRO A 120 4.02 -5.44 -14.49
C PRO A 120 2.50 -5.30 -14.57
N GLU A 121 1.86 -5.13 -13.43
CA GLU A 121 0.49 -4.65 -13.35
C GLU A 121 0.53 -3.13 -13.19
N ILE A 122 0.05 -2.41 -14.20
CA ILE A 122 0.10 -0.95 -14.29
C ILE A 122 -1.17 -0.41 -14.93
N GLY A 123 -1.66 0.72 -14.42
CA GLY A 123 -2.90 1.34 -14.86
C GLY A 123 -4.10 1.05 -13.95
N TRP A 124 -5.27 1.50 -14.36
CA TRP A 124 -6.49 1.36 -13.58
C TRP A 124 -7.20 0.04 -13.90
N SER A 125 -7.25 -0.86 -12.94
CA SER A 125 -7.99 -2.12 -13.08
C SER A 125 -8.75 -2.50 -11.81
N GLN A 126 -9.56 -3.54 -11.90
CA GLN A 126 -10.45 -3.96 -10.81
C GLN A 126 -9.74 -4.84 -9.81
N ILE A 127 -10.09 -4.66 -8.54
CA ILE A 127 -9.84 -5.63 -7.49
C ILE A 127 -11.14 -6.33 -7.08
N PHE A 128 -11.00 -7.57 -6.64
CA PHE A 128 -12.07 -8.44 -6.21
C PHE A 128 -11.89 -8.78 -4.74
N ILE A 129 -12.84 -8.33 -3.90
CA ILE A 129 -12.82 -8.61 -2.47
C ILE A 129 -13.26 -10.06 -2.23
N ASP A 130 -12.57 -10.75 -1.35
CA ASP A 130 -12.98 -12.07 -0.88
C ASP A 130 -14.36 -11.96 -0.18
N LYS A 131 -15.34 -12.70 -0.70
CA LYS A 131 -16.73 -12.67 -0.22
C LYS A 131 -16.89 -13.07 1.24
N SER A 132 -15.93 -13.81 1.80
CA SER A 132 -15.90 -14.20 3.21
C SER A 132 -15.47 -13.04 4.14
N ASN A 133 -14.82 -12.00 3.59
CA ASN A 133 -14.34 -10.87 4.37
C ASN A 133 -15.49 -9.91 4.73
N LYS A 134 -15.97 -10.01 5.96
CA LYS A 134 -17.13 -9.22 6.45
C LYS A 134 -16.83 -7.73 6.58
N ASP A 135 -15.57 -7.35 6.85
CA ASP A 135 -15.19 -5.96 7.13
C ASP A 135 -15.21 -5.09 5.87
N PHE A 136 -14.90 -5.68 4.71
CA PHE A 136 -14.76 -4.96 3.45
C PHE A 136 -15.82 -5.31 2.40
N LYS A 137 -16.54 -6.44 2.54
CA LYS A 137 -17.55 -6.88 1.57
C LYS A 137 -18.60 -5.81 1.28
N ALA A 138 -19.14 -5.18 2.32
CA ALA A 138 -20.18 -4.17 2.16
C ALA A 138 -19.70 -2.87 1.50
N LEU A 139 -18.39 -2.60 1.49
CA LEU A 139 -17.83 -1.43 0.83
C LEU A 139 -17.71 -1.58 -0.69
N PHE A 140 -17.74 -2.83 -1.19
CA PHE A 140 -17.37 -3.16 -2.56
C PHE A 140 -18.36 -4.15 -3.20
N GLU A 141 -19.67 -3.84 -3.11
CA GLU A 141 -20.70 -4.61 -3.81
C GLU A 141 -20.49 -4.58 -5.35
N ASP A 142 -19.94 -3.46 -5.85
CA ASP A 142 -19.54 -3.29 -7.25
C ASP A 142 -18.03 -3.42 -7.44
N PRO A 143 -17.57 -3.78 -8.66
CA PRO A 143 -16.16 -3.79 -9.01
C PRO A 143 -15.49 -2.46 -8.65
N PHE A 144 -14.38 -2.53 -7.92
CA PHE A 144 -13.63 -1.36 -7.47
C PHE A 144 -12.36 -1.20 -8.29
N HIS A 145 -12.29 -0.16 -9.12
CA HIS A 145 -11.07 0.20 -9.85
C HIS A 145 -10.10 0.91 -8.94
N VAL A 146 -8.86 0.47 -8.97
CA VAL A 146 -7.72 1.04 -8.24
C VAL A 146 -6.56 1.23 -9.21
N LEU A 147 -5.60 2.07 -8.85
CA LEU A 147 -4.39 2.23 -9.63
C LEU A 147 -3.39 1.13 -9.22
N HIS A 148 -2.91 0.38 -10.18
CA HIS A 148 -1.79 -0.55 -10.03
C HIS A 148 -0.52 0.08 -10.60
N TRP A 149 0.62 -0.14 -9.90
CA TRP A 149 1.93 0.34 -10.34
C TRP A 149 3.01 -0.53 -9.69
N HIS A 150 3.04 -1.83 -10.05
CA HIS A 150 3.98 -2.78 -9.44
C HIS A 150 4.41 -3.89 -10.40
N GLY A 151 5.66 -4.33 -10.24
CA GLY A 151 6.25 -5.42 -11.02
C GLY A 151 6.49 -6.69 -10.20
N ASP A 152 6.34 -6.60 -8.89
CA ASP A 152 6.47 -7.72 -7.97
C ASP A 152 5.12 -8.12 -7.38
N ARG A 153 5.01 -9.37 -6.93
CA ARG A 153 3.89 -9.88 -6.13
C ARG A 153 4.38 -10.30 -4.75
N ILE A 154 3.50 -10.24 -3.79
CA ILE A 154 3.75 -10.62 -2.41
C ILE A 154 3.48 -12.11 -2.24
N LEU A 155 4.38 -12.81 -1.55
CA LEU A 155 4.16 -14.13 -0.99
C LEU A 155 3.78 -13.96 0.48
N LEU A 156 2.49 -14.10 0.78
CA LEU A 156 1.95 -13.81 2.11
C LEU A 156 2.55 -14.72 3.20
N PRO A 157 2.87 -14.16 4.38
CA PRO A 157 3.23 -14.97 5.54
C PRO A 157 2.03 -15.82 6.02
N ASN A 158 2.30 -16.96 6.65
CA ASN A 158 1.26 -17.93 7.06
C ASN A 158 0.12 -17.35 7.91
N LYS A 159 0.37 -16.29 8.66
CA LYS A 159 -0.61 -15.64 9.54
C LYS A 159 -1.37 -14.49 8.87
N ALA A 160 -1.08 -14.19 7.60
CA ALA A 160 -1.79 -13.17 6.87
C ALA A 160 -3.14 -13.68 6.34
N VAL A 161 -4.11 -12.79 6.29
CA VAL A 161 -5.42 -13.04 5.70
C VAL A 161 -5.53 -12.24 4.42
N LEU A 162 -5.71 -12.93 3.30
CA LEU A 162 -5.99 -12.29 2.02
C LEU A 162 -7.37 -11.64 2.05
N ILE A 163 -7.46 -10.41 1.55
CA ILE A 163 -8.70 -9.62 1.50
C ILE A 163 -9.16 -9.39 0.07
N ALA A 164 -8.23 -9.07 -0.84
CA ALA A 164 -8.56 -8.85 -2.24
C ALA A 164 -7.48 -9.34 -3.19
N SER A 165 -7.91 -9.63 -4.42
CA SER A 165 -7.08 -10.01 -5.56
C SER A 165 -7.41 -9.15 -6.77
N SER A 166 -6.52 -9.08 -7.77
CA SER A 166 -6.83 -8.67 -9.15
C SER A 166 -6.80 -9.87 -10.07
N GLU A 167 -7.11 -9.66 -11.34
CA GLU A 167 -7.00 -10.70 -12.36
C GLU A 167 -5.56 -11.21 -12.52
N ARG A 168 -4.58 -10.32 -12.38
CA ARG A 168 -3.15 -10.62 -12.61
C ARG A 168 -2.39 -10.99 -11.35
N CYS A 169 -2.79 -10.46 -10.19
CA CYS A 169 -2.10 -10.64 -8.94
C CYS A 169 -3.07 -11.01 -7.81
N LYS A 170 -2.80 -12.13 -7.17
CA LYS A 170 -3.65 -12.63 -6.09
C LYS A 170 -3.56 -11.78 -4.83
N GLU A 171 -2.36 -11.33 -4.48
CA GLU A 171 -2.09 -10.70 -3.21
C GLU A 171 -2.17 -9.16 -3.30
N GLN A 172 -3.38 -8.64 -3.56
CA GLN A 172 -3.61 -7.21 -3.73
C GLN A 172 -3.91 -6.48 -2.41
N PHE A 173 -4.61 -7.12 -1.50
CA PHE A 173 -4.94 -6.56 -0.21
C PHE A 173 -4.94 -7.66 0.84
N PHE A 174 -4.25 -7.44 1.96
CA PHE A 174 -4.14 -8.41 3.05
C PHE A 174 -4.06 -7.72 4.41
N ARG A 175 -4.25 -8.51 5.48
CA ARG A 175 -4.01 -8.08 6.86
C ARG A 175 -3.14 -9.07 7.61
N ILE A 176 -2.41 -8.57 8.60
CA ILE A 176 -1.64 -9.34 9.58
C ILE A 176 -2.19 -8.96 10.96
N GLY A 177 -2.66 -9.95 11.71
CA GLY A 177 -3.41 -9.68 12.93
C GLY A 177 -4.65 -8.80 12.66
N ASN A 178 -4.99 -7.93 13.62
CA ASN A 178 -6.07 -6.94 13.48
C ASN A 178 -5.53 -5.50 13.44
N PHE A 179 -4.24 -5.33 13.19
CA PHE A 179 -3.52 -4.07 13.38
C PHE A 179 -2.62 -3.67 12.20
N ALA A 180 -2.43 -4.52 11.22
CA ALA A 180 -1.61 -4.20 10.07
C ALA A 180 -2.27 -4.61 8.75
N TYR A 181 -2.30 -3.69 7.78
CA TYR A 181 -2.90 -3.87 6.47
C TYR A 181 -1.89 -3.54 5.37
N GLY A 182 -1.82 -4.37 4.34
CA GLY A 182 -0.99 -4.16 3.15
C GLY A 182 -1.83 -4.05 1.90
N LEU A 183 -1.63 -2.98 1.13
CA LEU A 183 -2.26 -2.68 -0.15
C LEU A 183 -1.19 -2.70 -1.22
N GLN A 184 -1.23 -3.65 -2.15
CA GLN A 184 -0.28 -3.68 -3.28
C GLN A 184 -0.60 -2.59 -4.30
N PHE A 185 -1.86 -2.19 -4.41
CA PHE A 185 -2.37 -1.11 -5.25
C PHE A 185 -2.36 0.24 -4.51
N HIS A 186 -2.63 1.31 -5.27
CA HIS A 186 -2.61 2.68 -4.79
C HIS A 186 -4.02 3.26 -4.65
N ILE A 187 -4.36 3.75 -3.47
CA ILE A 187 -5.61 4.48 -3.19
C ILE A 187 -5.36 5.91 -2.75
N GLU A 188 -4.11 6.24 -2.45
CA GLU A 188 -3.68 7.54 -1.95
C GLU A 188 -3.50 8.59 -3.05
N THR A 189 -3.32 8.14 -4.29
CA THR A 189 -2.87 8.99 -5.40
C THR A 189 -3.84 10.10 -5.76
N THR A 190 -3.28 11.26 -6.13
CA THR A 190 -3.99 12.36 -6.79
C THR A 190 -3.71 12.35 -8.29
N GLY A 191 -4.52 13.05 -9.07
CA GLY A 191 -4.29 13.18 -10.51
C GLY A 191 -2.92 13.80 -10.84
N GLU A 192 -2.46 14.73 -10.01
CA GLU A 192 -1.13 15.34 -10.14
C GLU A 192 0.00 14.33 -9.89
N MET A 193 -0.10 13.52 -8.83
CA MET A 193 0.87 12.45 -8.54
C MET A 193 0.98 11.48 -9.71
N ILE A 194 -0.14 10.98 -10.21
CA ILE A 194 -0.16 10.03 -11.34
C ILE A 194 0.47 10.65 -12.59
N ASN A 195 0.18 11.92 -12.90
CA ASN A 195 0.79 12.61 -14.04
C ASN A 195 2.31 12.76 -13.88
N LYS A 196 2.82 12.96 -12.67
CA LYS A 196 4.27 12.94 -12.39
C LYS A 196 4.86 11.54 -12.60
N TRP A 197 4.22 10.49 -12.10
CA TRP A 197 4.67 9.11 -12.28
C TRP A 197 4.74 8.71 -13.76
N ILE A 198 3.69 9.01 -14.54
CA ILE A 198 3.68 8.77 -16.01
C ILE A 198 4.88 9.43 -16.70
N LYS A 199 5.27 10.62 -16.25
CA LYS A 199 6.38 11.39 -16.83
C LYS A 199 7.74 10.85 -16.37
N GLU A 200 7.88 10.44 -15.12
CA GLU A 200 9.18 10.10 -14.53
C GLU A 200 9.52 8.61 -14.69
N ASP A 201 8.52 7.71 -14.69
CA ASP A 201 8.71 6.27 -14.76
C ASP A 201 8.37 5.67 -16.13
N LYS A 202 8.89 6.33 -17.20
CA LYS A 202 8.60 5.97 -18.61
C LYS A 202 8.99 4.55 -18.98
N GLU A 203 10.10 4.06 -18.43
CA GLU A 203 10.60 2.71 -18.74
C GLU A 203 9.65 1.64 -18.17
N PHE A 204 9.14 1.86 -16.97
CA PHE A 204 8.18 0.95 -16.37
C PHE A 204 6.84 0.97 -17.11
N VAL A 205 6.37 2.16 -17.51
CA VAL A 205 5.18 2.32 -18.35
C VAL A 205 5.34 1.59 -19.68
N LEU A 206 6.47 1.77 -20.36
CA LEU A 206 6.78 1.09 -21.62
C LEU A 206 6.79 -0.44 -21.45
N LYS A 207 7.38 -0.94 -20.37
CA LYS A 207 7.46 -2.37 -20.06
C LYS A 207 6.07 -2.99 -19.82
N GLY A 208 5.17 -2.27 -19.16
CA GLY A 208 3.85 -2.80 -18.82
C GLY A 208 2.78 -2.62 -19.90
N LEU A 209 2.82 -1.49 -20.63
CA LEU A 209 1.76 -1.06 -21.55
C LEU A 209 2.23 -0.81 -22.99
N GLY A 210 3.54 -0.94 -23.27
CA GLY A 210 4.08 -0.69 -24.59
C GLY A 210 4.19 0.81 -24.94
N SER A 211 4.45 1.11 -26.20
CA SER A 211 4.75 2.47 -26.70
C SER A 211 3.64 3.50 -26.43
N ASN A 212 2.39 3.08 -26.42
CA ASN A 212 1.23 3.95 -26.19
C ASN A 212 0.85 4.05 -24.71
N GLY A 213 1.63 3.44 -23.80
CA GLY A 213 1.29 3.31 -22.38
C GLY A 213 1.04 4.64 -21.68
N GLN A 214 1.81 5.67 -21.99
CA GLN A 214 1.61 6.98 -21.38
C GLN A 214 0.25 7.61 -21.74
N GLU A 215 -0.18 7.48 -23.00
CA GLU A 215 -1.46 8.01 -23.43
C GLU A 215 -2.63 7.20 -22.83
N ILE A 216 -2.49 5.88 -22.79
CA ILE A 216 -3.46 4.99 -22.12
C ILE A 216 -3.64 5.43 -20.66
N LEU A 217 -2.55 5.60 -19.91
CA LEU A 217 -2.62 6.00 -18.50
C LEU A 217 -3.23 7.39 -18.29
N LYS A 218 -2.95 8.35 -19.18
CA LYS A 218 -3.57 9.69 -19.11
C LYS A 218 -5.09 9.63 -19.30
N GLU A 219 -5.56 8.84 -20.28
CA GLU A 219 -6.99 8.66 -20.52
C GLU A 219 -7.67 7.90 -19.37
N GLU A 220 -7.04 6.84 -18.87
CA GLU A 220 -7.52 6.12 -17.69
C GLU A 220 -7.58 7.01 -16.45
N ASN A 221 -6.55 7.86 -16.24
CA ASN A 221 -6.52 8.78 -15.12
C ASN A 221 -7.70 9.76 -15.19
N LYS A 222 -7.96 10.39 -16.34
CA LYS A 222 -9.14 11.26 -16.53
C LYS A 222 -10.44 10.52 -16.22
N LYS A 223 -10.54 9.25 -16.62
CA LYS A 223 -11.75 8.44 -16.46
C LYS A 223 -12.00 8.01 -15.01
N TYR A 224 -10.96 7.64 -14.28
CA TYR A 224 -11.10 6.91 -13.02
C TYR A 224 -10.77 7.72 -11.77
N ILE A 225 -9.93 8.77 -11.85
CA ILE A 225 -9.44 9.49 -10.67
C ILE A 225 -10.58 10.07 -9.81
N ASP A 226 -11.53 10.75 -10.44
CA ASP A 226 -12.69 11.33 -9.75
C ASP A 226 -13.77 10.28 -9.49
N LYS A 227 -14.00 9.39 -10.44
CA LYS A 227 -15.00 8.32 -10.34
C LYS A 227 -14.74 7.40 -9.13
N THR A 228 -13.47 7.15 -8.80
CA THR A 228 -13.08 6.27 -7.69
C THR A 228 -12.84 7.02 -6.37
N PHE A 229 -12.79 8.34 -6.39
CA PHE A 229 -12.41 9.18 -5.24
C PHE A 229 -13.17 8.81 -3.95
N SER A 230 -14.50 8.78 -4.01
CA SER A 230 -15.34 8.47 -2.84
C SER A 230 -15.09 7.06 -2.30
N LYS A 231 -14.92 6.06 -3.17
CA LYS A 231 -14.63 4.68 -2.77
C LYS A 231 -13.22 4.56 -2.15
N ARG A 232 -12.21 5.23 -2.72
CA ARG A 232 -10.86 5.27 -2.16
C ARG A 232 -10.84 5.92 -0.78
N LYS A 233 -11.52 7.05 -0.62
CA LYS A 233 -11.67 7.74 0.66
C LYS A 233 -12.42 6.89 1.69
N LEU A 234 -13.45 6.16 1.25
CA LEU A 234 -14.19 5.22 2.11
C LEU A 234 -13.31 4.06 2.59
N LEU A 235 -12.44 3.51 1.73
CA LEU A 235 -11.49 2.48 2.13
C LEU A 235 -10.49 3.01 3.15
N ILE A 236 -9.93 4.21 2.96
CA ILE A 236 -9.06 4.87 3.94
C ILE A 236 -9.80 5.04 5.28
N SER A 237 -11.04 5.55 5.24
CA SER A 237 -11.86 5.70 6.45
C SER A 237 -12.06 4.38 7.18
N LYS A 238 -12.33 3.30 6.44
CA LYS A 238 -12.53 1.97 7.02
C LYS A 238 -11.24 1.41 7.65
N LEU A 239 -10.10 1.62 7.02
CA LEU A 239 -8.80 1.24 7.61
C LEU A 239 -8.57 1.96 8.94
N PHE A 240 -8.79 3.27 8.99
CA PHE A 240 -8.67 4.02 10.24
C PHE A 240 -9.67 3.54 11.30
N GLU A 241 -10.92 3.27 10.94
CA GLU A 241 -11.93 2.73 11.85
C GLU A 241 -11.49 1.40 12.48
N LEU A 242 -11.04 0.46 11.65
CA LEU A 242 -10.59 -0.87 12.11
C LEU A 242 -9.36 -0.79 13.01
N LEU A 243 -8.43 0.14 12.69
CA LEU A 243 -7.21 0.36 13.46
C LEU A 243 -7.43 1.17 14.74
N ASP A 244 -8.46 2.04 14.79
CA ASP A 244 -8.90 2.75 16.00
C ASP A 244 -9.60 1.83 17.01
N ASN A 245 -10.33 0.81 16.51
CA ASN A 245 -11.22 -0.04 17.34
C ASN A 245 -10.50 -1.22 18.01
N LYS A 246 -9.24 -1.08 18.43
CA LYS A 246 -8.49 -2.11 19.17
C LYS A 246 -9.11 -2.55 20.52
N LYS A 247 -10.37 -2.25 20.79
CA LYS A 247 -11.09 -2.84 21.93
C LYS A 247 -11.70 -4.18 21.55
N GLY A 248 -10.95 -5.23 21.83
CA GLY A 248 -11.48 -6.49 22.33
C GLY A 248 -12.55 -7.16 21.46
N LYS A 249 -12.14 -8.03 20.56
CA LYS A 249 -12.68 -9.39 20.61
C LYS A 249 -11.48 -10.32 20.69
N ASN A 250 -11.05 -10.63 21.90
CA ASN A 250 -10.47 -11.93 22.19
C ASN A 250 -11.52 -12.94 21.72
N ILE A 251 -11.42 -13.38 20.47
CA ILE A 251 -12.02 -14.63 20.07
C ILE A 251 -11.09 -15.67 20.70
N ILE A 252 -11.46 -16.10 21.90
CA ILE A 252 -11.01 -17.35 22.47
C ILE A 252 -11.31 -18.41 21.41
N ILE A 253 -10.26 -19.11 21.00
CA ILE A 253 -10.25 -20.28 20.12
C ILE A 253 -11.02 -21.39 20.79
#